data_c760d4261462d4f937abbb19c6e09836
#
_entry.id   c760d4261462d4f937abbb19c6e09836
#
_cell.length_a   1.000
_cell.length_b   1.000
_cell.length_c   1.000
_cell.angle_alpha   90.00
_cell.angle_beta   90.00
_cell.angle_gamma   90.00
#
_symmetry.space_group_name_H-M   'P 1'
#
loop_
_entity.id
_entity.type
_entity.pdbx_description
1 polymer ?
#
loop_
_entity_poly.entity_id
_entity_poly.type
_entity_poly.pdbx_seq_one_letter_code
_entity_poly.pdbx_strand_id
1 'polypeptide(L)'
;MENREKFSSRLGFILISAGCAIGLGNVYRFPITTGAYGGAFFVLIYIAFLVLLGIPVMTAELAVGRASQRSIASSYDVLEKKGQKWHLAKYLGIAGNYLLMMFYTTISGWMLIYFIKYADGSILAYKSAEELGAVFGTMISNPVLMVCATFAVILVCFSICSFGLQKGVERITKWMMVALLLLMVGLAIYSCTLSNAAEGLKFYLVPSLKSLENSGVWTVISSAMGQAFFT
;
A
#
# COMPACT_ATOMS: atom_id res chain seq x y z
N MET A 1 -27.97 -13.32 17.09
CA MET A 1 -27.00 -12.88 16.04
C MET A 1 -26.56 -11.46 16.44
N GLU A 2 -25.35 -11.30 16.86
CA GLU A 2 -24.81 -9.97 17.13
C GLU A 2 -24.90 -9.14 15.85
N ASN A 3 -25.48 -7.93 15.96
CA ASN A 3 -25.57 -7.00 14.84
C ASN A 3 -24.17 -6.58 14.42
N ARG A 4 -23.64 -7.23 13.38
CA ARG A 4 -22.33 -6.87 12.81
C ARG A 4 -22.41 -5.45 12.27
N GLU A 5 -21.46 -4.60 12.65
CA GLU A 5 -21.33 -3.26 12.11
C GLU A 5 -21.17 -3.33 10.57
N LYS A 6 -21.95 -2.52 9.88
CA LYS A 6 -21.92 -2.38 8.41
C LYS A 6 -21.46 -0.96 8.07
N PHE A 7 -20.89 -0.78 6.88
CA PHE A 7 -20.56 0.56 6.39
C PHE A 7 -21.80 1.43 6.25
N SER A 8 -21.67 2.70 6.58
CA SER A 8 -22.80 3.66 6.57
C SER A 8 -23.29 3.99 5.16
N SER A 9 -22.42 3.89 4.14
CA SER A 9 -22.74 4.25 2.76
C SER A 9 -21.91 3.45 1.74
N ARG A 10 -22.42 3.39 0.48
CA ARG A 10 -21.66 2.82 -0.64
C ARG A 10 -20.36 3.58 -0.90
N LEU A 11 -20.38 4.91 -0.78
CA LEU A 11 -19.19 5.74 -0.93
C LEU A 11 -18.17 5.44 0.18
N GLY A 12 -18.63 5.28 1.43
CA GLY A 12 -17.76 4.86 2.55
C GLY A 12 -17.08 3.52 2.27
N PHE A 13 -17.81 2.53 1.78
CA PHE A 13 -17.22 1.24 1.38
C PHE A 13 -16.17 1.38 0.27
N ILE A 14 -16.48 2.14 -0.79
CA ILE A 14 -15.54 2.36 -1.92
C ILE A 14 -14.26 3.07 -1.43
N LEU A 15 -14.39 4.13 -0.64
CA LEU A 15 -13.25 4.89 -0.12
C LEU A 15 -12.38 4.07 0.85
N ILE A 16 -12.99 3.22 1.67
CA ILE A 16 -12.23 2.33 2.56
C ILE A 16 -11.54 1.24 1.74
N SER A 17 -12.23 0.64 0.78
CA SER A 17 -11.62 -0.36 -0.11
C SER A 17 -10.46 0.24 -0.91
N ALA A 18 -10.63 1.46 -1.43
CA ALA A 18 -9.56 2.21 -2.07
C ALA A 18 -8.41 2.51 -1.09
N GLY A 19 -8.73 2.89 0.15
CA GLY A 19 -7.74 3.12 1.20
C GLY A 19 -6.95 1.89 1.61
N CYS A 20 -7.56 0.71 1.54
CA CYS A 20 -6.86 -0.55 1.74
C CYS A 20 -5.94 -0.89 0.55
N ALA A 21 -6.36 -0.55 -0.67
CA ALA A 21 -5.61 -0.83 -1.89
C ALA A 21 -4.51 0.21 -2.16
N ILE A 22 -4.77 1.50 -1.90
CA ILE A 22 -3.81 2.59 -2.12
C ILE A 22 -2.91 2.71 -0.88
N GLY A 23 -1.86 1.93 -0.86
CA GLY A 23 -0.86 1.92 0.20
C GLY A 23 0.51 2.40 -0.28
N LEU A 24 1.52 2.16 0.52
CA LEU A 24 2.93 2.43 0.20
C LEU A 24 3.39 1.76 -1.10
N GLY A 25 2.79 0.61 -1.44
CA GLY A 25 3.03 -0.09 -2.70
C GLY A 25 2.76 0.78 -3.92
N ASN A 26 1.66 1.50 -3.91
CA ASN A 26 1.20 2.26 -5.07
C ASN A 26 1.78 3.68 -5.11
N VAL A 27 1.87 4.34 -3.94
CA VAL A 27 2.29 5.74 -3.86
C VAL A 27 3.81 5.88 -3.84
N TYR A 28 4.52 4.95 -3.23
CA TYR A 28 5.97 4.99 -3.05
C TYR A 28 6.72 3.99 -3.94
N ARG A 29 6.44 2.69 -3.78
CA ARG A 29 7.18 1.64 -4.46
C ARG A 29 6.93 1.62 -5.97
N PHE A 30 5.69 1.75 -6.41
CA PHE A 30 5.33 1.68 -7.83
C PHE A 30 6.06 2.72 -8.70
N PRO A 31 6.10 4.04 -8.35
CA PRO A 31 6.86 5.00 -9.14
C PRO A 31 8.35 4.70 -9.22
N ILE A 32 8.96 4.27 -8.11
CA ILE A 32 10.38 3.92 -8.07
C ILE A 32 10.68 2.71 -8.95
N THR A 33 9.89 1.64 -8.84
CA THR A 33 10.07 0.44 -9.66
C THR A 33 9.79 0.71 -11.13
N THR A 34 8.80 1.53 -11.44
CA THR A 34 8.53 1.95 -12.82
C THR A 34 9.73 2.69 -13.42
N GLY A 35 10.33 3.60 -12.66
CA GLY A 35 11.54 4.32 -13.09
C GLY A 35 12.76 3.42 -13.28
N ALA A 36 12.93 2.43 -12.39
CA ALA A 36 14.09 1.52 -12.42
C ALA A 36 13.97 0.41 -13.47
N TYR A 37 12.76 -0.04 -13.81
CA TYR A 37 12.53 -1.26 -14.58
C TYR A 37 11.82 -1.06 -15.93
N GLY A 38 12.13 0.03 -16.62
CA GLY A 38 11.76 0.18 -18.03
C GLY A 38 10.44 0.89 -18.31
N GLY A 39 9.91 1.67 -17.36
CA GLY A 39 8.80 2.59 -17.61
C GLY A 39 7.53 1.91 -18.09
N ALA A 40 7.07 2.27 -19.28
CA ALA A 40 5.80 1.80 -19.85
C ALA A 40 5.72 0.27 -19.99
N PHE A 41 6.80 -0.44 -20.26
CA PHE A 41 6.78 -1.90 -20.31
C PHE A 41 6.50 -2.53 -18.94
N PHE A 42 7.14 -2.00 -17.89
CA PHE A 42 6.84 -2.45 -16.54
C PHE A 42 5.36 -2.24 -16.20
N VAL A 43 4.81 -1.08 -16.55
CA VAL A 43 3.39 -0.75 -16.30
C VAL A 43 2.45 -1.71 -17.06
N LEU A 44 2.73 -2.02 -18.32
CA LEU A 44 1.92 -2.94 -19.11
C LEU A 44 1.93 -4.36 -18.53
N ILE A 45 3.10 -4.87 -18.16
CA ILE A 45 3.24 -6.20 -17.54
C ILE A 45 2.56 -6.22 -16.17
N TYR A 46 2.71 -5.16 -15.38
CA TYR A 46 2.01 -5.00 -14.11
C TYR A 46 0.49 -5.04 -14.26
N ILE A 47 -0.07 -4.29 -15.24
CA ILE A 47 -1.52 -4.31 -15.51
C ILE A 47 -1.96 -5.70 -15.96
N ALA A 48 -1.18 -6.40 -16.80
CA ALA A 48 -1.49 -7.76 -17.20
C ALA A 48 -1.57 -8.69 -15.97
N PHE A 49 -0.63 -8.62 -15.03
CA PHE A 49 -0.68 -9.40 -13.79
C PHE A 49 -1.85 -9.00 -12.89
N LEU A 50 -2.19 -7.72 -12.80
CA LEU A 50 -3.38 -7.28 -12.05
C LEU A 50 -4.66 -7.90 -12.61
N VAL A 51 -4.81 -7.94 -13.92
CA VAL A 51 -5.99 -8.53 -14.57
C VAL A 51 -5.99 -10.05 -14.43
N LEU A 52 -4.86 -10.71 -14.67
CA LEU A 52 -4.77 -12.17 -14.72
C LEU A 52 -4.76 -12.81 -13.33
N LEU A 53 -4.15 -12.17 -12.34
CA LEU A 53 -3.99 -12.69 -10.98
C LEU A 53 -4.79 -11.88 -9.95
N GLY A 54 -4.69 -10.57 -9.99
CA GLY A 54 -5.29 -9.68 -8.98
C GLY A 54 -6.81 -9.79 -8.97
N ILE A 55 -7.48 -9.68 -10.12
CA ILE A 55 -8.94 -9.74 -10.20
C ILE A 55 -9.50 -11.11 -9.75
N PRO A 56 -9.00 -12.27 -10.21
CA PRO A 56 -9.46 -13.56 -9.72
C PRO A 56 -9.24 -13.77 -8.22
N VAL A 57 -8.08 -13.40 -7.68
CA VAL A 57 -7.79 -13.53 -6.24
C VAL A 57 -8.74 -12.65 -5.43
N MET A 58 -8.86 -11.38 -5.77
CA MET A 58 -9.78 -10.45 -5.09
C MET A 58 -11.23 -10.94 -5.16
N THR A 59 -11.66 -11.46 -6.31
CA THR A 59 -13.01 -12.00 -6.46
C THR A 59 -13.24 -13.20 -5.55
N ALA A 60 -12.25 -14.11 -5.43
CA ALA A 60 -12.31 -15.25 -4.55
C ALA A 60 -12.36 -14.84 -3.07
N GLU A 61 -11.53 -13.88 -2.66
CA GLU A 61 -11.52 -13.34 -1.29
C GLU A 61 -12.86 -12.71 -0.91
N LEU A 62 -13.40 -11.85 -1.81
CA LEU A 62 -14.70 -11.23 -1.60
C LEU A 62 -15.83 -12.27 -1.53
N ALA A 63 -15.77 -13.33 -2.35
CA ALA A 63 -16.75 -14.41 -2.32
C ALA A 63 -16.71 -15.17 -0.98
N VAL A 64 -15.53 -15.52 -0.48
CA VAL A 64 -15.32 -16.17 0.83
C VAL A 64 -15.82 -15.24 1.96
N GLY A 65 -15.43 -13.98 1.94
CA GLY A 65 -15.87 -13.00 2.94
C GLY A 65 -17.38 -12.81 2.96
N ARG A 66 -18.03 -12.75 1.78
CA ARG A 66 -19.48 -12.61 1.62
C ARG A 66 -20.23 -13.86 2.06
N ALA A 67 -19.72 -15.03 1.73
CA ALA A 67 -20.37 -16.31 2.07
C ALA A 67 -20.27 -16.62 3.55
N SER A 68 -19.10 -16.41 4.16
CA SER A 68 -18.87 -16.69 5.58
C SER A 68 -19.41 -15.62 6.52
N GLN A 69 -19.39 -14.36 6.09
CA GLN A 69 -19.63 -13.17 6.93
C GLN A 69 -18.79 -13.17 8.23
N ARG A 70 -17.61 -13.75 8.18
CA ARG A 70 -16.67 -13.88 9.29
C ARG A 70 -15.30 -13.32 8.91
N SER A 71 -14.44 -13.13 9.92
CA SER A 71 -13.04 -12.82 9.69
C SER A 71 -12.31 -14.05 9.13
N ILE A 72 -11.10 -13.85 8.58
CA ILE A 72 -10.27 -14.95 8.06
C ILE A 72 -10.04 -16.06 9.11
N ALA A 73 -10.01 -15.71 10.39
CA ALA A 73 -9.81 -16.65 11.49
C ALA A 73 -10.91 -17.71 11.60
N SER A 74 -12.12 -17.42 11.13
CA SER A 74 -13.27 -18.33 11.26
C SER A 74 -14.07 -18.52 9.96
N SER A 75 -13.66 -17.90 8.85
CA SER A 75 -14.35 -18.01 7.57
C SER A 75 -14.38 -19.45 7.07
N TYR A 76 -13.23 -20.10 7.11
CA TYR A 76 -13.08 -21.48 6.63
C TYR A 76 -13.75 -22.49 7.54
N ASP A 77 -13.79 -22.23 8.86
CA ASP A 77 -14.50 -23.12 9.83
C ASP A 77 -16.00 -23.19 9.51
N VAL A 78 -16.57 -22.08 9.00
CA VAL A 78 -18.01 -22.00 8.65
C VAL A 78 -18.31 -22.59 7.27
N LEU A 79 -17.39 -22.42 6.32
CA LEU A 79 -17.61 -22.84 4.92
C LEU A 79 -17.14 -24.27 4.64
N GLU A 80 -16.34 -24.86 5.52
CA GLU A 80 -15.77 -26.18 5.35
C GLU A 80 -16.82 -27.27 5.42
N LYS A 81 -16.74 -28.23 4.50
CA LYS A 81 -17.55 -29.44 4.52
C LYS A 81 -16.88 -30.52 5.36
N LYS A 82 -17.69 -31.42 5.92
CA LYS A 82 -17.19 -32.59 6.69
C LYS A 82 -16.14 -33.37 5.90
N GLY A 83 -14.99 -33.59 6.53
CA GLY A 83 -13.86 -34.33 5.93
C GLY A 83 -12.83 -33.47 5.18
N GLN A 84 -13.05 -32.19 5.03
CA GLN A 84 -12.07 -31.25 4.48
C GLN A 84 -11.19 -30.68 5.61
N LYS A 85 -10.07 -30.04 5.24
CA LYS A 85 -9.11 -29.42 6.18
C LYS A 85 -8.81 -27.97 5.85
N TRP A 86 -9.77 -27.25 5.27
CA TRP A 86 -9.61 -25.84 4.90
C TRP A 86 -9.46 -24.91 6.10
N HIS A 87 -9.95 -25.33 7.28
CA HIS A 87 -9.73 -24.59 8.53
C HIS A 87 -8.24 -24.34 8.83
N LEU A 88 -7.33 -25.16 8.29
CA LEU A 88 -5.88 -24.95 8.46
C LEU A 88 -5.38 -23.71 7.72
N ALA A 89 -6.05 -23.26 6.65
CA ALA A 89 -5.68 -22.07 5.90
C ALA A 89 -5.76 -20.78 6.74
N LYS A 90 -6.58 -20.78 7.82
CA LYS A 90 -6.67 -19.65 8.75
C LYS A 90 -5.33 -19.33 9.39
N TYR A 91 -4.52 -20.32 9.72
CA TYR A 91 -3.21 -20.10 10.35
C TYR A 91 -2.24 -19.36 9.43
N LEU A 92 -2.24 -19.69 8.13
CA LEU A 92 -1.46 -18.98 7.13
C LEU A 92 -1.94 -17.53 6.99
N GLY A 93 -3.25 -17.31 6.92
CA GLY A 93 -3.82 -15.97 6.83
C GLY A 93 -3.53 -15.13 8.07
N ILE A 94 -3.63 -15.71 9.27
CA ILE A 94 -3.31 -15.02 10.52
C ILE A 94 -1.82 -14.67 10.57
N ALA A 95 -0.93 -15.63 10.27
CA ALA A 95 0.51 -15.41 10.25
C ALA A 95 0.90 -14.33 9.24
N GLY A 96 0.33 -14.36 8.03
CA GLY A 96 0.53 -13.34 7.01
C GLY A 96 0.13 -11.94 7.48
N ASN A 97 -1.02 -11.80 8.14
CA ASN A 97 -1.48 -10.54 8.71
C ASN A 97 -0.53 -10.02 9.81
N TYR A 98 -0.03 -10.89 10.69
CA TYR A 98 0.95 -10.49 11.70
C TYR A 98 2.25 -9.98 11.08
N LEU A 99 2.81 -10.74 10.12
CA LEU A 99 4.02 -10.33 9.41
C LEU A 99 3.82 -8.99 8.67
N LEU A 100 2.66 -8.82 8.03
CA LEU A 100 2.31 -7.58 7.36
C LEU A 100 2.26 -6.41 8.35
N MET A 101 1.59 -6.58 9.49
CA MET A 101 1.48 -5.54 10.50
C MET A 101 2.83 -5.16 11.10
N MET A 102 3.72 -6.11 11.35
CA MET A 102 5.08 -5.83 11.82
C MET A 102 5.84 -4.94 10.83
N PHE A 103 5.76 -5.25 9.54
CA PHE A 103 6.40 -4.47 8.49
C PHE A 103 5.77 -3.07 8.33
N TYR A 104 4.44 -3.00 8.21
CA TYR A 104 3.75 -1.73 7.95
C TYR A 104 3.83 -0.75 9.11
N THR A 105 3.75 -1.20 10.35
CA THR A 105 3.87 -0.31 11.51
C THR A 105 5.25 0.30 11.62
N THR A 106 6.30 -0.47 11.32
CA THR A 106 7.67 0.03 11.29
C THR A 106 7.86 1.11 10.21
N ILE A 107 7.39 0.86 8.99
CA ILE A 107 7.47 1.85 7.90
C ILE A 107 6.63 3.08 8.22
N SER A 108 5.46 2.91 8.82
CA SER A 108 4.62 4.04 9.25
C SER A 108 5.34 4.90 10.29
N GLY A 109 6.15 4.28 11.17
CA GLY A 109 7.05 5.00 12.09
C GLY A 109 8.08 5.86 11.34
N TRP A 110 8.71 5.33 10.27
CA TRP A 110 9.62 6.12 9.44
C TRP A 110 8.91 7.30 8.80
N MET A 111 7.74 7.05 8.22
CA MET A 111 6.95 8.11 7.58
C MET A 111 6.56 9.21 8.57
N LEU A 112 6.23 8.85 9.81
CA LEU A 112 5.94 9.83 10.87
C LEU A 112 7.18 10.70 11.17
N ILE A 113 8.36 10.11 11.29
CA ILE A 113 9.61 10.84 11.53
C ILE A 113 9.90 11.79 10.36
N TYR A 114 9.77 11.30 9.11
CA TYR A 114 9.96 12.15 7.94
C TYR A 114 8.93 13.28 7.87
N PHE A 115 7.68 13.00 8.17
CA PHE A 115 6.64 14.03 8.23
C PHE A 115 7.02 15.14 9.21
N ILE A 116 7.50 14.80 10.41
CA ILE A 116 7.95 15.78 11.40
C ILE A 116 9.15 16.58 10.86
N LYS A 117 10.14 15.91 10.26
CA LYS A 117 11.33 16.56 9.68
C LYS A 117 11.01 17.48 8.50
N TYR A 118 9.96 17.18 7.73
CA TYR A 118 9.47 18.09 6.70
C TYR A 118 8.69 19.26 7.29
N ALA A 119 7.88 19.00 8.30
CA ALA A 119 7.07 20.03 8.96
C ALA A 119 7.91 21.06 9.72
N ASP A 120 9.01 20.65 10.34
CA ASP A 120 9.95 21.52 11.04
C ASP A 120 11.00 22.17 10.11
N GLY A 121 11.01 21.78 8.83
CA GLY A 121 11.92 22.29 7.82
C GLY A 121 13.36 21.75 7.91
N SER A 122 13.68 20.88 8.86
CA SER A 122 15.04 20.37 9.08
C SER A 122 15.57 19.59 7.87
N ILE A 123 14.70 18.92 7.12
CA ILE A 123 15.08 18.16 5.94
C ILE A 123 15.41 19.06 4.74
N LEU A 124 14.90 20.29 4.70
CA LEU A 124 15.14 21.24 3.61
C LEU A 124 16.56 21.82 3.63
N ALA A 125 17.29 21.64 4.73
CA ALA A 125 18.70 22.02 4.85
C ALA A 125 19.60 21.12 3.99
N TYR A 126 19.19 19.90 3.70
CA TYR A 126 19.93 18.93 2.89
C TYR A 126 19.63 19.12 1.41
N LYS A 127 20.68 19.28 0.60
CA LYS A 127 20.57 19.61 -0.83
C LYS A 127 20.95 18.47 -1.77
N SER A 128 21.63 17.44 -1.26
CA SER A 128 22.08 16.30 -2.07
C SER A 128 21.35 15.01 -1.71
N ALA A 129 21.26 14.10 -2.68
CA ALA A 129 20.69 12.77 -2.47
C ALA A 129 21.51 11.94 -1.47
N GLU A 130 22.84 12.16 -1.41
CA GLU A 130 23.73 11.48 -0.48
C GLU A 130 23.48 11.92 0.97
N GLU A 131 23.31 13.22 1.19
CA GLU A 131 22.96 13.78 2.50
C GLU A 131 21.61 13.25 2.99
N LEU A 132 20.61 13.21 2.11
CA LEU A 132 19.28 12.63 2.43
C LEU A 132 19.37 11.13 2.73
N GLY A 133 20.21 10.39 2.01
CA GLY A 133 20.50 8.99 2.29
C GLY A 133 21.16 8.79 3.66
N ALA A 134 22.09 9.67 4.04
CA ALA A 134 22.73 9.65 5.36
C ALA A 134 21.72 9.94 6.49
N VAL A 135 20.76 10.85 6.28
CA VAL A 135 19.67 11.09 7.25
C VAL A 135 18.85 9.84 7.47
N PHE A 136 18.53 9.09 6.41
CA PHE A 136 17.83 7.82 6.53
C PHE A 136 18.65 6.79 7.30
N GLY A 137 19.95 6.66 6.99
CA GLY A 137 20.85 5.76 7.68
C GLY A 137 20.94 6.05 9.18
N THR A 138 21.10 7.32 9.57
CA THR A 138 21.17 7.74 10.99
C THR A 138 19.85 7.50 11.71
N MET A 139 18.74 7.71 11.04
CA MET A 139 17.41 7.45 11.60
C MET A 139 17.20 5.96 11.91
N ILE A 140 17.53 5.08 10.96
CA ILE A 140 17.38 3.62 11.16
C ILE A 140 18.35 3.11 12.23
N SER A 141 19.53 3.69 12.33
CA SER A 141 20.53 3.30 13.32
C SER A 141 20.17 3.70 14.75
N ASN A 142 19.11 4.48 14.94
CA ASN A 142 18.64 4.86 16.28
C ASN A 142 17.42 4.01 16.69
N PRO A 143 17.62 2.90 17.43
CA PRO A 143 16.54 1.98 17.78
C PRO A 143 15.50 2.63 18.69
N VAL A 144 15.91 3.54 19.59
CA VAL A 144 14.98 4.21 20.51
C VAL A 144 14.01 5.09 19.73
N LEU A 145 14.51 5.90 18.80
CA LEU A 145 13.68 6.76 17.95
C LEU A 145 12.69 5.92 17.14
N MET A 146 13.17 4.81 16.55
CA MET A 146 12.35 3.90 15.74
C MET A 146 11.24 3.24 16.56
N VAL A 147 11.55 2.73 17.75
CA VAL A 147 10.57 2.11 18.63
C VAL A 147 9.54 3.13 19.09
N CYS A 148 9.95 4.32 19.51
CA CYS A 148 9.03 5.38 19.94
C CYS A 148 8.08 5.82 18.81
N ALA A 149 8.61 6.03 17.61
CA ALA A 149 7.78 6.42 16.46
C ALA A 149 6.79 5.32 16.06
N THR A 150 7.25 4.07 15.99
CA THR A 150 6.38 2.91 15.71
C THR A 150 5.29 2.77 16.77
N PHE A 151 5.66 2.89 18.04
CA PHE A 151 4.70 2.80 19.14
C PHE A 151 3.67 3.94 19.10
N ALA A 152 4.09 5.17 18.78
CA ALA A 152 3.17 6.29 18.62
C ALA A 152 2.15 6.03 17.50
N VAL A 153 2.58 5.49 16.34
CA VAL A 153 1.67 5.10 15.25
C VAL A 153 0.70 4.02 15.72
N ILE A 154 1.18 2.99 16.41
CA ILE A 154 0.34 1.91 16.93
C ILE A 154 -0.72 2.48 17.87
N LEU A 155 -0.34 3.34 18.81
CA LEU A 155 -1.29 3.96 19.75
C LEU A 155 -2.38 4.75 19.01
N VAL A 156 -2.00 5.55 18.01
CA VAL A 156 -2.97 6.30 17.21
C VAL A 156 -3.91 5.37 16.46
N CYS A 157 -3.39 4.33 15.79
CA CYS A 157 -4.20 3.36 15.06
C CYS A 157 -5.19 2.61 15.98
N PHE A 158 -4.72 2.12 17.14
CA PHE A 158 -5.59 1.44 18.09
C PHE A 158 -6.64 2.38 18.68
N SER A 159 -6.27 3.64 18.96
CA SER A 159 -7.23 4.65 19.42
C SER A 159 -8.35 4.88 18.39
N ILE A 160 -8.00 4.96 17.09
CA ILE A 160 -8.99 5.09 16.01
C ILE A 160 -9.88 3.85 15.96
N CYS A 161 -9.30 2.65 16.03
CA CYS A 161 -10.05 1.39 16.01
C CYS A 161 -10.98 1.24 17.22
N SER A 162 -10.63 1.79 18.39
CA SER A 162 -11.47 1.72 19.59
C SER A 162 -12.81 2.45 19.46
N PHE A 163 -12.92 3.43 18.57
CA PHE A 163 -14.20 4.11 18.27
C PHE A 163 -15.13 3.30 17.37
N GLY A 164 -14.74 2.08 16.96
CA GLY A 164 -15.51 1.20 16.09
C GLY A 164 -15.38 1.52 14.61
N LEU A 165 -16.06 0.70 13.79
CA LEU A 165 -15.92 0.75 12.32
C LEU A 165 -16.44 2.06 11.74
N GLN A 166 -17.67 2.45 12.08
CA GLN A 166 -18.33 3.60 11.44
C GLN A 166 -17.80 4.95 11.95
N LYS A 167 -17.67 5.12 13.27
CA LYS A 167 -17.28 6.38 13.88
C LYS A 167 -15.78 6.61 13.86
N GLY A 168 -14.99 5.56 13.98
CA GLY A 168 -13.53 5.60 13.96
C GLY A 168 -12.98 5.42 12.54
N VAL A 169 -12.90 4.18 12.12
CA VAL A 169 -12.18 3.79 10.89
C VAL A 169 -12.79 4.43 9.64
N GLU A 170 -14.10 4.28 9.41
CA GLU A 170 -14.76 4.79 8.20
C GLU A 170 -14.64 6.31 8.08
N ARG A 171 -14.89 7.03 9.17
CA ARG A 171 -14.88 8.49 9.18
C ARG A 171 -13.50 9.06 8.89
N ILE A 172 -12.46 8.53 9.55
CA ILE A 172 -11.08 9.03 9.40
C ILE A 172 -10.52 8.64 8.04
N THR A 173 -10.66 7.38 7.64
CA THR A 173 -10.18 6.90 6.33
C THR A 173 -10.80 7.69 5.18
N LYS A 174 -12.08 8.01 5.26
CA LYS A 174 -12.78 8.80 4.23
C LYS A 174 -12.12 10.17 4.03
N TRP A 175 -11.83 10.90 5.10
CA TRP A 175 -11.15 12.20 5.00
C TRP A 175 -9.70 12.07 4.53
N MET A 176 -8.98 11.08 5.04
CA MET A 176 -7.60 10.81 4.61
C MET A 176 -7.52 10.45 3.13
N MET A 177 -8.46 9.64 2.61
CA MET A 177 -8.51 9.26 1.20
C MET A 177 -8.82 10.44 0.29
N VAL A 178 -9.74 11.32 0.69
CA VAL A 178 -10.02 12.55 -0.07
C VAL A 178 -8.80 13.46 -0.09
N ALA A 179 -8.14 13.65 1.06
CA ALA A 179 -6.91 14.45 1.14
C ALA A 179 -5.78 13.85 0.27
N LEU A 180 -5.59 12.52 0.32
CA LEU A 180 -4.61 11.82 -0.50
C LEU A 180 -4.90 12.00 -2.00
N LEU A 181 -6.16 11.86 -2.42
CA LEU A 181 -6.55 12.05 -3.82
C LEU A 181 -6.26 13.47 -4.30
N LEU A 182 -6.59 14.48 -3.49
CA LEU A 182 -6.30 15.89 -3.82
C LEU A 182 -4.79 16.14 -3.92
N LEU A 183 -3.99 15.58 -3.01
CA LEU A 183 -2.54 15.65 -3.07
C LEU A 183 -1.98 14.98 -4.34
N MET A 184 -2.46 13.79 -4.69
CA MET A 184 -2.02 13.07 -5.89
C MET A 184 -2.35 13.84 -7.16
N VAL A 185 -3.56 14.42 -7.25
CA VAL A 185 -3.95 15.27 -8.39
C VAL A 185 -3.08 16.53 -8.45
N GLY A 186 -2.86 17.19 -7.32
CA GLY A 186 -1.99 18.37 -7.24
C GLY A 186 -0.54 18.07 -7.67
N LEU A 187 0.02 16.95 -7.21
CA LEU A 187 1.36 16.50 -7.62
C LEU A 187 1.42 16.13 -9.10
N ALA A 188 0.38 15.50 -9.65
CA ALA A 188 0.32 15.18 -11.06
C ALA A 188 0.29 16.46 -11.94
N ILE A 189 -0.53 17.45 -11.56
CA ILE A 189 -0.58 18.73 -12.24
C ILE A 189 0.78 19.42 -12.15
N TYR A 190 1.37 19.50 -10.96
CA TYR A 190 2.69 20.08 -10.76
C TYR A 190 3.76 19.38 -11.59
N SER A 191 3.77 18.07 -11.64
CA SER A 191 4.72 17.28 -12.44
C SER A 191 4.62 17.61 -13.94
N CYS A 192 3.42 17.90 -14.43
CA CYS A 192 3.22 18.31 -15.84
C CYS A 192 3.75 19.72 -16.15
N THR A 193 4.01 20.56 -15.15
CA THR A 193 4.58 21.91 -15.34
C THR A 193 6.10 21.92 -15.35
N LEU A 194 6.76 20.82 -15.04
CA LEU A 194 8.23 20.73 -15.02
C LEU A 194 8.80 20.75 -16.45
N SER A 195 10.00 21.29 -16.61
CA SER A 195 10.66 21.43 -17.92
C SER A 195 10.83 20.12 -18.69
N ASN A 196 10.99 18.99 -18.01
CA ASN A 196 11.18 17.67 -18.61
C ASN A 196 9.92 16.78 -18.55
N ALA A 197 8.74 17.36 -18.30
CA ALA A 197 7.48 16.62 -18.14
C ALA A 197 7.15 15.76 -19.38
N ALA A 198 7.41 16.27 -20.59
CA ALA A 198 7.14 15.55 -21.83
C ALA A 198 7.98 14.26 -21.95
N GLU A 199 9.25 14.29 -21.56
CA GLU A 199 10.13 13.11 -21.56
C GLU A 199 9.69 12.09 -20.52
N GLY A 200 9.33 12.54 -19.32
CA GLY A 200 8.79 11.70 -18.26
C GLY A 200 7.49 11.02 -18.68
N LEU A 201 6.56 11.76 -19.28
CA LEU A 201 5.31 11.21 -19.81
C LEU A 201 5.55 10.21 -20.95
N LYS A 202 6.48 10.51 -21.86
CA LYS A 202 6.88 9.59 -22.91
C LYS A 202 7.45 8.29 -22.37
N PHE A 203 8.31 8.36 -21.35
CA PHE A 203 8.88 7.19 -20.69
C PHE A 203 7.81 6.34 -20.00
N TYR A 204 6.81 6.97 -19.40
CA TYR A 204 5.75 6.30 -18.67
C TYR A 204 4.65 5.72 -19.57
N LEU A 205 4.38 6.34 -20.73
CA LEU A 205 3.25 5.98 -21.60
C LEU A 205 3.67 5.23 -22.88
N VAL A 206 4.91 5.43 -23.36
CA VAL A 206 5.39 4.85 -24.61
C VAL A 206 6.35 3.69 -24.33
N PRO A 207 5.96 2.45 -24.63
CA PRO A 207 6.83 1.29 -24.43
C PRO A 207 8.07 1.37 -25.31
N SER A 208 9.26 1.22 -24.71
CA SER A 208 10.54 1.19 -25.38
C SER A 208 11.24 -0.15 -25.17
N LEU A 209 11.45 -0.93 -26.23
CA LEU A 209 12.18 -2.21 -26.16
C LEU A 209 13.59 -2.02 -25.60
N LYS A 210 14.23 -0.91 -25.93
CA LYS A 210 15.57 -0.57 -25.43
C LYS A 210 15.60 -0.44 -23.88
N SER A 211 14.55 0.12 -23.29
CA SER A 211 14.43 0.21 -21.83
C SER A 211 14.24 -1.17 -21.17
N LEU A 212 13.53 -2.06 -21.86
CA LEU A 212 13.31 -3.44 -21.41
C LEU A 212 14.61 -4.26 -21.44
N GLU A 213 15.39 -4.15 -22.51
CA GLU A 213 16.67 -4.85 -22.67
C GLU A 213 17.67 -4.39 -21.60
N ASN A 214 17.78 -3.10 -21.37
CA ASN A 214 18.69 -2.53 -20.37
C ASN A 214 18.39 -3.02 -18.94
N SER A 215 17.12 -3.23 -18.60
CA SER A 215 16.69 -3.67 -17.27
C SER A 215 16.67 -5.19 -17.09
N GLY A 216 16.78 -5.94 -18.20
CA GLY A 216 16.65 -7.39 -18.21
C GLY A 216 15.17 -7.86 -18.10
N VAL A 217 14.69 -8.53 -19.13
CA VAL A 217 13.28 -8.94 -19.29
C VAL A 217 12.76 -9.70 -18.08
N TRP A 218 13.54 -10.65 -17.55
CA TRP A 218 13.15 -11.46 -16.39
C TRP A 218 13.02 -10.62 -15.11
N THR A 219 13.89 -9.66 -14.92
CA THR A 219 13.86 -8.73 -13.76
C THR A 219 12.60 -7.86 -13.81
N VAL A 220 12.25 -7.36 -15.00
CA VAL A 220 11.03 -6.56 -15.20
C VAL A 220 9.78 -7.39 -14.91
N ILE A 221 9.70 -8.62 -15.44
CA ILE A 221 8.56 -9.53 -15.22
C ILE A 221 8.40 -9.87 -13.74
N SER A 222 9.46 -10.30 -13.08
CA SER A 222 9.42 -10.69 -11.66
C SER A 222 9.09 -9.51 -10.74
N SER A 223 9.63 -8.32 -11.05
CA SER A 223 9.34 -7.10 -10.29
C SER A 223 7.89 -6.65 -10.50
N ALA A 224 7.36 -6.72 -11.73
CA ALA A 224 5.97 -6.37 -12.02
C ALA A 224 4.98 -7.36 -11.38
N MET A 225 5.31 -8.65 -11.40
CA MET A 225 4.52 -9.66 -10.70
C MET A 225 4.53 -9.43 -9.18
N GLY A 226 5.71 -9.20 -8.59
CA GLY A 226 5.84 -8.88 -7.18
C GLY A 226 5.08 -7.61 -6.79
N GLN A 227 5.07 -6.59 -7.65
CA GLN A 227 4.31 -5.37 -7.45
C GLN A 227 2.79 -5.63 -7.52
N ALA A 228 2.32 -6.49 -8.43
CA ALA A 228 0.92 -6.84 -8.55
C ALA A 228 0.39 -7.61 -7.32
N PHE A 229 1.21 -8.46 -6.71
CA PHE A 229 0.87 -9.12 -5.44
C PHE A 229 0.91 -8.18 -4.22
N PHE A 230 1.67 -7.09 -4.31
CA PHE A 230 1.80 -6.12 -3.23
C PHE A 230 0.71 -5.03 -3.26
N THR A 231 0.00 -4.92 -4.36
CA THR A 231 -1.12 -3.97 -4.56
C THR A 231 -2.44 -4.54 -4.10
#